data_73303be7244fae65d2b4b3fac0101b31
#
_entry.id   73303be7244fae65d2b4b3fac0101b31
#
_cell.length_a   1.000
_cell.length_b   1.000
_cell.length_c   1.000
_cell.angle_alpha   90.00
_cell.angle_beta   90.00
_cell.angle_gamma   90.00
#
_symmetry.space_group_name_H-M   'P 1'
#
loop_
_entity.id
_entity.type
_entity.pdbx_description
1 polymer ?
#
loop_
_entity_poly.entity_id
_entity_poly.type
_entity_poly.pdbx_seq_one_letter_code
_entity_poly.pdbx_strand_id
1 'polypeptide(L)'
;MYNTVMQLVYQNTIKNPVTIEGIGLHSGKPSKIRIVPSDLNQKIIFKRVDLQSNNLIEANFKNVSSAKLCTTLENKHGVKVSTVEHLLAAIYISEIDSAVIEIDNEEVPILDGSARDFLKALK
;
A
#
# COMPACT_ATOMS: atom_id res chain seq x y z
N MET A 1 -9.45 -27.67 -15.72
CA MET A 1 -9.18 -27.39 -15.02
C MET A 1 -8.46 -27.41 -14.26
N TYR A 2 -8.14 -27.69 -13.96
CA TYR A 2 -7.47 -27.71 -13.11
C TYR A 2 -6.73 -27.17 -12.53
N ASN A 3 -6.71 -27.26 -12.57
CA ASN A 3 -5.69 -26.43 -12.12
C ASN A 3 -6.05 -25.12 -11.60
N THR A 4 -7.24 -24.68 -11.73
CA THR A 4 -7.81 -23.52 -11.11
C THR A 4 -7.63 -23.57 -9.60
N VAL A 5 -7.81 -24.74 -9.04
CA VAL A 5 -7.60 -24.93 -7.60
C VAL A 5 -6.18 -24.63 -7.21
N MET A 6 -5.23 -25.03 -8.01
CA MET A 6 -3.83 -24.79 -7.71
C MET A 6 -3.49 -23.32 -7.78
N GLN A 7 -4.11 -22.60 -8.70
CA GLN A 7 -3.88 -21.15 -8.78
C GLN A 7 -4.33 -20.43 -7.54
N LEU A 8 -5.39 -20.91 -6.90
CA LEU A 8 -5.90 -20.26 -5.70
C LEU A 8 -4.95 -20.34 -4.53
N VAL A 9 -4.05 -21.32 -4.50
CA VAL A 9 -3.11 -21.45 -3.41
C VAL A 9 -1.79 -20.72 -3.68
N TYR A 10 -1.66 -20.05 -4.82
CA TYR A 10 -0.43 -19.35 -5.16
C TYR A 10 -0.56 -17.85 -4.99
N GLN A 11 -1.33 -17.41 -3.99
CA GLN A 11 -1.28 -16.02 -3.59
C GLN A 11 0.05 -15.72 -2.92
N ASN A 12 0.56 -14.54 -3.17
CA ASN A 12 1.87 -14.13 -2.70
C ASN A 12 1.77 -13.00 -1.70
N THR A 13 2.63 -13.07 -0.68
CA THR A 13 2.88 -11.94 0.18
C THR A 13 4.38 -11.67 0.17
N ILE A 14 4.77 -10.56 0.80
CA ILE A 14 6.19 -10.21 0.90
C ILE A 14 6.87 -11.15 1.89
N LYS A 15 8.13 -11.51 1.59
CA LYS A 15 8.85 -12.48 2.40
C LYS A 15 9.33 -11.89 3.71
N ASN A 16 9.88 -10.68 3.65
CA ASN A 16 10.40 -9.98 4.81
C ASN A 16 9.87 -8.57 4.83
N PRO A 17 9.71 -7.95 6.03
CA PRO A 17 9.28 -6.55 6.07
C PRO A 17 10.25 -5.63 5.35
N VAL A 18 9.70 -4.61 4.70
CA VAL A 18 10.46 -3.61 3.97
C VAL A 18 10.06 -2.23 4.49
N THR A 19 11.05 -1.41 4.86
CA THR A 19 10.84 -0.06 5.34
C THR A 19 11.32 0.93 4.29
N ILE A 20 10.50 1.93 3.98
CA ILE A 20 10.82 2.97 3.02
C ILE A 20 10.49 4.31 3.67
N GLU A 21 11.42 5.27 3.59
CA GLU A 21 11.24 6.60 4.16
C GLU A 21 11.44 7.64 3.08
N GLY A 22 10.74 8.74 3.21
CA GLY A 22 10.83 9.85 2.28
C GLY A 22 9.93 10.98 2.69
N ILE A 23 9.54 11.80 1.72
CA ILE A 23 8.74 12.99 1.95
C ILE A 23 7.51 12.91 1.06
N GLY A 24 6.35 13.30 1.60
CA GLY A 24 5.12 13.38 0.84
C GLY A 24 5.19 14.54 -0.15
N LEU A 25 4.77 14.30 -1.39
CA LEU A 25 4.82 15.31 -2.44
C LEU A 25 3.97 16.54 -2.10
N HIS A 26 2.76 16.32 -1.63
CA HIS A 26 1.82 17.41 -1.37
C HIS A 26 1.93 17.95 0.03
N SER A 27 2.21 17.09 1.01
CA SER A 27 2.31 17.49 2.42
C SER A 27 3.64 18.13 2.75
N GLY A 28 4.71 17.76 2.04
CA GLY A 28 6.06 18.18 2.36
C GLY A 28 6.58 17.60 3.68
N LYS A 29 5.87 16.63 4.25
CA LYS A 29 6.21 16.08 5.57
C LYS A 29 6.92 14.74 5.42
N PRO A 30 7.80 14.40 6.38
CA PRO A 30 8.41 13.07 6.40
C PRO A 30 7.33 11.99 6.51
N SER A 31 7.52 10.91 5.77
CA SER A 31 6.60 9.79 5.77
C SER A 31 7.40 8.51 5.71
N LYS A 32 7.03 7.56 6.55
CA LYS A 32 7.68 6.25 6.59
C LYS A 32 6.62 5.18 6.41
N ILE A 33 6.88 4.25 5.50
CA ILE A 33 6.03 3.08 5.34
C ILE A 33 6.83 1.83 5.68
N ARG A 34 6.11 0.85 6.20
CA ARG A 34 6.67 -0.46 6.48
C ARG A 34 5.71 -1.50 5.91
N ILE A 35 6.17 -2.21 4.90
CA ILE A 35 5.37 -3.22 4.22
C ILE A 35 5.66 -4.54 4.91
N VAL A 36 4.63 -5.17 5.48
CA VAL A 36 4.81 -6.40 6.23
C VAL A 36 3.98 -7.52 5.63
N PRO A 37 4.45 -8.77 5.79
CA PRO A 37 3.67 -9.92 5.33
C PRO A 37 2.33 -9.97 6.02
N SER A 38 1.33 -10.51 5.33
CA SER A 38 0.02 -10.72 5.93
C SER A 38 -0.51 -12.09 5.52
N ASP A 39 -1.64 -12.48 6.13
CA ASP A 39 -2.31 -13.70 5.76
C ASP A 39 -2.72 -13.68 4.30
N LEU A 40 -2.62 -14.83 3.64
CA LEU A 40 -2.95 -14.94 2.22
C LEU A 40 -4.43 -14.69 1.92
N ASN A 41 -5.27 -14.70 2.96
CA ASN A 41 -6.69 -14.40 2.79
C ASN A 41 -6.98 -12.90 2.83
N GLN A 42 -5.99 -12.09 3.20
CA GLN A 42 -6.14 -10.65 3.20
C GLN A 42 -5.68 -10.08 1.88
N LYS A 43 -6.01 -8.82 1.66
CA LYS A 43 -5.60 -8.10 0.46
C LYS A 43 -4.53 -7.09 0.83
N ILE A 44 -4.34 -6.08 -0.01
CA ILE A 44 -3.44 -5.00 0.34
C ILE A 44 -4.21 -4.02 1.23
N ILE A 45 -3.69 -3.79 2.43
CA ILE A 45 -4.35 -2.95 3.42
C ILE A 45 -3.35 -1.93 3.94
N PHE A 46 -3.73 -0.65 3.92
CA PHE A 46 -2.97 0.40 4.58
C PHE A 46 -3.39 0.50 6.04
N LYS A 47 -2.40 0.69 6.92
CA LYS A 47 -2.65 0.88 8.34
C LYS A 47 -1.98 2.16 8.80
N ARG A 48 -2.79 3.16 9.17
CA ARG A 48 -2.29 4.44 9.69
C ARG A 48 -1.86 4.26 11.13
N VAL A 49 -0.55 4.02 11.35
CA VAL A 49 -0.03 3.75 12.69
C VAL A 49 0.09 5.01 13.54
N ASP A 50 -0.09 6.17 12.94
CA ASP A 50 -0.18 7.43 13.69
C ASP A 50 -1.55 7.63 14.34
N LEU A 51 -2.52 6.78 14.02
CA LEU A 51 -3.87 6.84 14.57
C LEU A 51 -4.13 5.61 15.43
N GLN A 52 -4.95 5.77 16.47
CA GLN A 52 -5.18 4.69 17.42
C GLN A 52 -6.34 3.77 17.04
N SER A 53 -7.26 4.25 16.20
CA SER A 53 -8.43 3.45 15.82
C SER A 53 -8.92 3.84 14.44
N ASN A 54 -9.75 2.96 13.84
CA ASN A 54 -10.37 3.18 12.54
C ASN A 54 -9.33 3.46 11.46
N ASN A 55 -8.15 2.85 11.61
CA ASN A 55 -6.95 3.21 10.86
C ASN A 55 -6.60 2.26 9.73
N LEU A 56 -7.51 1.36 9.36
CA LEU A 56 -7.30 0.41 8.27
C LEU A 56 -8.04 0.88 7.02
N ILE A 57 -7.33 0.89 5.89
CA ILE A 57 -7.90 1.29 4.60
C ILE A 57 -7.53 0.23 3.58
N GLU A 58 -8.50 -0.52 3.10
CA GLU A 58 -8.23 -1.52 2.08
C GLU A 58 -7.93 -0.83 0.76
N ALA A 59 -6.90 -1.30 0.05
CA ALA A 59 -6.52 -0.77 -1.26
C ALA A 59 -7.48 -1.34 -2.31
N ASN A 60 -8.67 -0.78 -2.36
CA ASN A 60 -9.76 -1.21 -3.21
C ASN A 60 -10.31 0.02 -3.92
N PHE A 61 -10.67 -0.12 -5.20
CA PHE A 61 -11.15 1.03 -5.96
C PHE A 61 -12.39 1.67 -5.34
N LYS A 62 -13.18 0.90 -4.57
CA LYS A 62 -14.34 1.43 -3.85
C LYS A 62 -13.96 2.49 -2.82
N ASN A 63 -12.73 2.46 -2.34
CA ASN A 63 -12.26 3.39 -1.34
C ASN A 63 -11.58 4.62 -1.94
N VAL A 64 -11.52 4.74 -3.27
CA VAL A 64 -10.93 5.90 -3.91
C VAL A 64 -11.85 7.10 -3.69
N SER A 65 -11.38 8.10 -2.97
CA SER A 65 -12.15 9.31 -2.69
C SER A 65 -11.75 10.46 -3.60
N SER A 66 -10.56 10.42 -4.16
CA SER A 66 -10.08 11.46 -5.08
C SER A 66 -9.02 10.88 -5.98
N ALA A 67 -9.00 11.35 -7.24
CA ALA A 67 -7.98 10.98 -8.21
C ALA A 67 -7.55 12.19 -9.06
N LYS A 68 -7.80 13.41 -8.58
CA LYS A 68 -7.50 14.62 -9.35
C LYS A 68 -6.00 14.88 -9.44
N LEU A 69 -5.35 15.09 -8.31
CA LEU A 69 -3.91 15.41 -8.26
C LEU A 69 -3.09 14.17 -7.91
N CYS A 70 -3.69 13.29 -7.14
CA CYS A 70 -3.09 12.03 -6.73
C CYS A 70 -4.22 11.09 -6.32
N THR A 71 -3.93 9.80 -6.26
CA THR A 71 -4.92 8.84 -5.83
C THR A 71 -4.98 8.82 -4.32
N THR A 72 -6.16 9.06 -3.77
CA THR A 72 -6.42 9.04 -2.33
C THR A 72 -7.44 7.96 -2.03
N LEU A 73 -7.14 7.14 -1.04
CA LEU A 73 -8.05 6.13 -0.52
C LEU A 73 -8.58 6.61 0.81
N GLU A 74 -9.84 6.29 1.07
CA GLU A 74 -10.51 6.72 2.30
C GLU A 74 -11.42 5.60 2.79
N ASN A 75 -11.39 5.33 4.09
CA ASN A 75 -12.30 4.34 4.66
C ASN A 75 -13.60 5.02 5.09
N LYS A 76 -14.54 4.22 5.61
CA LYS A 76 -15.87 4.72 6.00
C LYS A 76 -15.82 5.68 7.19
N HIS A 77 -14.68 5.78 7.87
CA HIS A 77 -14.51 6.66 9.02
C HIS A 77 -13.81 7.98 8.63
N GLY A 78 -13.57 8.20 7.34
CA GLY A 78 -12.92 9.41 6.87
C GLY A 78 -11.41 9.41 6.99
N VAL A 79 -10.81 8.29 7.32
CA VAL A 79 -9.34 8.17 7.42
C VAL A 79 -8.78 7.93 6.02
N LYS A 80 -7.75 8.70 5.66
CA LYS A 80 -7.22 8.74 4.30
C LYS A 80 -5.77 8.32 4.22
N VAL A 81 -5.39 7.83 3.04
CA VAL A 81 -3.99 7.70 2.63
C VAL A 81 -3.91 8.17 1.18
N SER A 82 -2.93 9.02 0.89
CA SER A 82 -2.83 9.71 -0.40
C SER A 82 -1.55 9.34 -1.13
N THR A 83 -1.54 9.59 -2.45
CA THR A 83 -0.37 9.39 -3.33
C THR A 83 0.06 7.93 -3.33
N VAL A 84 -0.93 7.04 -3.45
CA VAL A 84 -0.70 5.61 -3.34
C VAL A 84 -0.35 4.94 -4.66
N GLU A 85 -0.47 5.65 -5.79
CA GLU A 85 -0.45 5.04 -7.11
C GLU A 85 0.88 4.37 -7.45
N HIS A 86 2.01 4.99 -7.13
CA HIS A 86 3.31 4.43 -7.49
C HIS A 86 3.66 3.21 -6.64
N LEU A 87 3.33 3.28 -5.36
CA LEU A 87 3.53 2.15 -4.46
C LEU A 87 2.65 0.96 -4.87
N LEU A 88 1.37 1.21 -5.16
CA LEU A 88 0.47 0.14 -5.56
C LEU A 88 0.87 -0.45 -6.91
N ALA A 89 1.36 0.37 -7.83
CA ALA A 89 1.88 -0.14 -9.09
C ALA A 89 3.05 -1.08 -8.87
N ALA A 90 3.97 -0.71 -7.98
CA ALA A 90 5.13 -1.56 -7.66
C ALA A 90 4.70 -2.88 -7.02
N ILE A 91 3.74 -2.82 -6.12
CA ILE A 91 3.20 -4.02 -5.47
C ILE A 91 2.55 -4.95 -6.51
N TYR A 92 1.79 -4.37 -7.43
CA TYR A 92 1.15 -5.14 -8.49
C TYR A 92 2.17 -5.80 -9.41
N ILE A 93 3.18 -5.04 -9.84
CA ILE A 93 4.24 -5.57 -10.73
C ILE A 93 5.03 -6.66 -10.02
N SER A 94 5.22 -6.55 -8.72
CA SER A 94 5.93 -7.54 -7.92
C SER A 94 5.09 -8.77 -7.60
N GLU A 95 3.84 -8.81 -8.08
CA GLU A 95 2.91 -9.92 -7.91
C GLU A 95 2.64 -10.24 -6.44
N ILE A 96 2.56 -9.21 -5.61
CA ILE A 96 2.22 -9.34 -4.20
C ILE A 96 0.71 -9.18 -4.07
N ASP A 97 0.04 -10.22 -3.59
CA ASP A 97 -1.43 -10.24 -3.48
C ASP A 97 -1.92 -9.77 -2.13
N SER A 98 -1.12 -9.90 -1.10
CA SER A 98 -1.51 -9.50 0.25
C SER A 98 -0.34 -8.94 1.01
N ALA A 99 -0.57 -7.87 1.73
CA ALA A 99 0.42 -7.24 2.61
C ALA A 99 -0.27 -6.17 3.42
N VAL A 100 0.30 -5.84 4.57
CA VAL A 100 -0.13 -4.67 5.33
C VAL A 100 0.94 -3.60 5.14
N ILE A 101 0.51 -2.41 4.76
CA ILE A 101 1.40 -1.26 4.59
C ILE A 101 1.15 -0.31 5.74
N GLU A 102 2.03 -0.36 6.73
CA GLU A 102 1.97 0.56 7.86
C GLU A 102 2.53 1.90 7.42
N ILE A 103 1.84 2.97 7.75
CA ILE A 103 2.25 4.32 7.37
C ILE A 103 2.01 5.26 8.54
N ASP A 104 2.98 6.13 8.80
CA ASP A 104 2.92 7.06 9.94
C ASP A 104 2.41 8.45 9.56
N ASN A 105 1.85 8.60 8.37
CA ASN A 105 1.35 9.88 7.88
C ASN A 105 0.21 9.61 6.90
N GLU A 106 -0.45 10.67 6.47
CA GLU A 106 -1.54 10.55 5.49
C GLU A 106 -1.03 10.29 4.07
N GLU A 107 0.19 10.69 3.75
CA GLU A 107 0.70 10.61 2.38
C GLU A 107 1.89 9.68 2.26
N VAL A 108 1.85 8.81 1.24
CA VAL A 108 2.96 7.91 0.90
C VAL A 108 4.16 8.73 0.41
N PRO A 109 5.40 8.36 0.76
CA PRO A 109 6.58 9.08 0.25
C PRO A 109 6.62 9.09 -1.27
N ILE A 110 7.01 10.23 -1.85
CA ILE A 110 7.05 10.37 -3.31
C ILE A 110 8.27 9.70 -3.95
N LEU A 111 9.37 9.63 -3.21
CA LEU A 111 10.65 9.13 -3.70
C LEU A 111 11.07 9.87 -4.98
N ASP A 112 11.28 9.12 -6.08
CA ASP A 112 11.68 9.74 -7.35
C ASP A 112 10.49 10.11 -8.24
N GLY A 113 9.27 9.94 -7.75
CA GLY A 113 8.07 10.23 -8.52
C GLY A 113 7.66 9.11 -9.47
N SER A 114 8.22 7.92 -9.30
CA SER A 114 7.87 6.76 -10.11
C SER A 114 7.79 5.52 -9.22
N ALA A 115 7.49 4.37 -9.82
CA ALA A 115 7.43 3.11 -9.09
C ALA A 115 8.80 2.46 -8.91
N ARG A 116 9.86 3.02 -9.53
CA ARG A 116 11.15 2.34 -9.63
C ARG A 116 11.79 2.04 -8.27
N ASP A 117 11.82 3.04 -7.39
CA ASP A 117 12.45 2.85 -6.08
C ASP A 117 11.65 1.92 -5.20
N PHE A 118 10.33 1.94 -5.33
CA PHE A 118 9.49 0.97 -4.64
C PHE A 118 9.74 -0.45 -5.15
N LEU A 119 9.91 -0.61 -6.47
CA LEU A 119 10.22 -1.90 -7.05
C LEU A 119 11.55 -2.45 -6.55
N LYS A 120 12.56 -1.59 -6.45
CA LYS A 120 13.86 -2.01 -5.92
C LYS A 120 13.74 -2.49 -4.48
N ALA A 121 12.97 -1.78 -3.67
CA ALA A 121 12.82 -2.12 -2.27
C ALA A 121 12.09 -3.46 -2.09
N LEU A 122 11.19 -3.80 -2.99
CA LEU A 122 10.39 -5.01 -2.90
C LEU A 122 11.11 -6.27 -3.42
N LYS A 123 12.26 -6.10 -4.01
CA LYS A 123 13.07 -7.25 -4.41
C LYS A 123 13.80 -7.82 -3.20
#